data_611273cba46dbe4ab17c932ebe7101c1
#
_entry.id   611273cba46dbe4ab17c932ebe7101c1
#
_cell.length_a   1.000
_cell.length_b   1.000
_cell.length_c   1.000
_cell.angle_alpha   90.00
_cell.angle_beta   90.00
_cell.angle_gamma   90.00
#
_symmetry.space_group_name_H-M   'P 1'
#
loop_
_entity.id
_entity.type
_entity.pdbx_description
1 polymer ?
#
loop_
_entity_poly.entity_id
_entity_poly.type
_entity_poly.pdbx_seq_one_letter_code
_entity_poly.pdbx_strand_id
1 'polypeptide(L)'
;MSQLQVDTILNTNGDGAPDFPNGMTVTGVVTATTLNQNITGDIKATGIGSFGSNITAATGIDILAGGINAVGTITATSYSGDGSALTGVSGFTATASTISGAIEANKPIVINSDGTVGVITGYKAVLGAQTNIDTSVGTYWETNYNAGIGLVGGEAKFVIGYKDGNNNYLWGIVGTVGAGNSTITFGTRVQVNGTSTWGTGDVVHIPGTSKVAFLFTDASSSNEGSCVIGEVSGTTITMGSKTTFRSGNAINNIRGVWDPDSNKLLVAYRDGGDSNRGSLSIGTVSGNSCTFSGNFNFSNNEIISGSGDRLGICYDTKNNQVVINYLPQTAGTPMFAVGTISGSTATFSSMQNSTFPGAADPDRVSCVYDEKGDAVVFLSRHLIGSARKVVARAGRGVSVGSSVPYAVGAQVVADTGNANSVDIVYNSVAGVSVIAYTGGDTSPADLMRTAALTVGVNTSLSISSVQAITNYKSDNHANNVLGYNAAINRVLITTKRDGEGGGGGGGDATIVGVRVSNATPGTFLGFSEDAYTDGQTASVKIIGQQIQGQTDLVIGNKYYIQGDGSLSPVDDGDGIIAGIAISATGLLIKG
;
A
#
# COMPACT_ATOMS: atom_id res chain seq x y z
N MET A 1 -76.65 47.50 18.38
CA MET A 1 -75.24 47.50 18.82
C MET A 1 -74.84 48.96 19.06
N SER A 2 -74.46 49.25 20.27
CA SER A 2 -73.97 50.63 20.58
C SER A 2 -72.55 50.75 20.14
N GLN A 3 -72.26 51.72 19.29
CA GLN A 3 -70.90 52.09 18.90
C GLN A 3 -70.50 53.32 19.72
N LEU A 4 -69.34 53.22 20.37
CA LEU A 4 -68.67 54.39 20.97
C LEU A 4 -67.61 54.90 20.01
N GLN A 5 -67.79 56.11 19.48
CA GLN A 5 -66.84 56.78 18.66
C GLN A 5 -66.22 57.87 19.50
N VAL A 6 -64.94 57.78 19.83
CA VAL A 6 -64.20 58.72 20.64
C VAL A 6 -62.88 59.08 20.01
N ASP A 7 -62.48 60.31 20.09
CA ASP A 7 -61.19 60.79 19.57
C ASP A 7 -60.04 60.45 20.52
N THR A 8 -60.29 60.29 21.79
CA THR A 8 -59.31 59.99 22.80
C THR A 8 -59.95 59.20 23.95
N ILE A 9 -59.28 58.17 24.40
CA ILE A 9 -59.63 57.42 25.63
C ILE A 9 -58.52 57.67 26.63
N LEU A 10 -58.86 58.30 27.76
CA LEU A 10 -57.97 58.58 28.85
C LEU A 10 -58.39 57.77 30.12
N ASN A 11 -57.51 57.71 31.11
CA ASN A 11 -57.85 57.18 32.40
C ASN A 11 -58.93 58.05 33.11
N THR A 12 -59.48 57.63 34.24
CA THR A 12 -60.57 58.31 34.94
C THR A 12 -60.23 59.75 35.32
N ASN A 13 -58.94 60.08 35.53
CA ASN A 13 -58.50 61.42 35.90
C ASN A 13 -58.17 62.31 34.69
N GLY A 14 -58.17 61.75 33.48
CA GLY A 14 -57.90 62.51 32.24
C GLY A 14 -56.43 62.90 32.01
N ASP A 15 -55.50 62.38 32.79
CA ASP A 15 -54.08 62.77 32.85
C ASP A 15 -53.14 61.63 32.43
N GLY A 16 -53.66 60.48 32.07
CA GLY A 16 -52.85 59.34 31.73
C GLY A 16 -53.52 58.29 30.82
N ALA A 17 -52.82 57.23 30.58
CA ALA A 17 -53.31 56.12 29.74
C ALA A 17 -54.50 55.39 30.43
N PRO A 18 -55.47 54.88 29.64
CA PRO A 18 -56.57 54.12 30.15
C PRO A 18 -56.07 52.78 30.74
N ASP A 19 -56.65 52.41 31.88
CA ASP A 19 -56.37 51.10 32.50
C ASP A 19 -57.46 50.10 32.08
N PHE A 20 -57.06 48.92 31.64
CA PHE A 20 -57.94 47.81 31.24
C PHE A 20 -57.60 46.59 32.12
N PRO A 21 -58.03 46.56 33.39
CA PRO A 21 -57.63 45.54 34.35
C PRO A 21 -58.03 44.11 33.95
N ASN A 22 -59.01 43.97 33.11
CA ASN A 22 -59.46 42.66 32.56
C ASN A 22 -59.00 42.46 31.11
N GLY A 23 -58.07 43.26 30.62
CA GLY A 23 -57.56 43.21 29.24
C GLY A 23 -58.46 43.89 28.24
N MET A 24 -57.95 44.09 27.05
CA MET A 24 -58.66 44.69 25.91
C MET A 24 -58.63 43.68 24.74
N THR A 25 -59.82 43.44 24.13
CA THR A 25 -59.91 42.65 22.89
C THR A 25 -60.17 43.61 21.75
N VAL A 26 -59.28 43.65 20.78
CA VAL A 26 -59.43 44.44 19.54
C VAL A 26 -59.71 43.54 18.37
N THR A 27 -60.90 43.65 17.75
CA THR A 27 -61.23 42.97 16.49
C THR A 27 -60.92 43.94 15.36
N GLY A 28 -59.67 43.99 14.94
CA GLY A 28 -59.24 44.92 13.88
C GLY A 28 -57.78 45.22 13.99
N VAL A 29 -57.38 46.36 13.41
CA VAL A 29 -55.99 46.80 13.39
C VAL A 29 -55.71 47.74 14.56
N VAL A 30 -54.73 47.46 15.35
CA VAL A 30 -54.15 48.37 16.33
C VAL A 30 -52.95 49.08 15.69
N THR A 31 -53.06 50.39 15.46
CA THR A 31 -51.95 51.21 14.99
C THR A 31 -51.40 52.03 16.16
N ALA A 32 -50.19 51.79 16.56
CA ALA A 32 -49.51 52.56 17.58
C ALA A 32 -48.15 52.97 17.09
N THR A 33 -47.77 54.22 17.29
CA THR A 33 -46.39 54.73 17.00
C THR A 33 -45.37 54.18 17.94
N THR A 34 -45.76 53.80 19.14
CA THR A 34 -44.92 53.13 20.14
C THR A 34 -45.77 52.23 21.01
N LEU A 35 -45.50 50.94 21.06
CA LEU A 35 -46.01 50.00 22.00
C LEU A 35 -44.93 49.80 23.09
N ASN A 36 -45.05 50.55 24.18
CA ASN A 36 -44.15 50.46 25.30
C ASN A 36 -44.78 49.56 26.34
N GLN A 37 -44.60 48.25 26.18
CA GLN A 37 -45.26 47.23 27.03
C GLN A 37 -44.26 46.23 27.60
N ASN A 38 -44.31 46.00 28.93
CA ASN A 38 -43.82 44.78 29.52
C ASN A 38 -44.96 43.73 29.38
N ILE A 39 -44.84 42.82 28.41
CA ILE A 39 -45.74 41.68 28.28
C ILE A 39 -45.22 40.59 29.23
N THR A 40 -45.90 40.36 30.33
CA THR A 40 -45.61 39.26 31.27
C THR A 40 -46.43 38.04 30.89
N GLY A 41 -46.25 37.52 29.66
CA GLY A 41 -46.98 36.35 29.14
C GLY A 41 -46.64 36.11 27.70
N ASP A 42 -47.29 35.13 27.08
CA ASP A 42 -47.04 34.72 25.69
C ASP A 42 -47.65 35.71 24.69
N ILE A 43 -46.86 36.15 23.72
CA ILE A 43 -47.39 36.77 22.49
C ILE A 43 -47.80 35.68 21.52
N LYS A 44 -49.08 35.37 21.42
CA LYS A 44 -49.60 34.38 20.49
C LYS A 44 -50.14 35.06 19.23
N ALA A 45 -49.37 34.99 18.14
CA ALA A 45 -49.84 35.37 16.80
C ALA A 45 -50.27 34.13 16.01
N THR A 46 -51.53 34.06 15.60
CA THR A 46 -52.06 32.97 14.75
C THR A 46 -52.06 33.33 13.26
N GLY A 47 -51.07 34.06 12.81
CA GLY A 47 -50.95 34.53 11.44
C GLY A 47 -49.54 35.08 11.20
N ILE A 48 -49.39 35.91 10.15
CA ILE A 48 -48.09 36.47 9.80
C ILE A 48 -47.79 37.63 10.77
N GLY A 49 -46.77 37.44 11.63
CA GLY A 49 -46.19 38.51 12.44
C GLY A 49 -44.97 39.09 11.72
N SER A 50 -44.92 40.40 11.52
CA SER A 50 -43.78 41.13 10.97
C SER A 50 -43.19 42.07 12.02
N PHE A 51 -41.90 41.90 12.33
CA PHE A 51 -41.15 42.81 13.21
C PHE A 51 -40.19 43.64 12.35
N GLY A 52 -40.43 44.92 12.27
CA GLY A 52 -39.60 45.82 11.48
C GLY A 52 -38.25 46.18 12.09
N SER A 53 -37.90 45.59 13.25
CA SER A 53 -36.67 45.88 13.99
C SER A 53 -36.18 44.61 14.72
N ASN A 54 -35.17 44.74 15.58
CA ASN A 54 -34.55 43.62 16.25
C ASN A 54 -35.50 42.95 17.28
N ILE A 55 -35.50 41.64 17.32
CA ILE A 55 -36.04 40.85 18.43
C ILE A 55 -34.87 40.46 19.34
N THR A 56 -34.93 40.92 20.58
CA THR A 56 -33.95 40.54 21.60
C THR A 56 -34.63 39.64 22.64
N ALA A 57 -34.14 38.40 22.79
CA ALA A 57 -34.63 37.45 23.77
C ALA A 57 -33.50 37.10 24.73
N ALA A 58 -33.75 37.23 26.02
CA ALA A 58 -32.74 36.96 27.08
C ALA A 58 -32.42 35.46 27.23
N THR A 59 -33.38 34.58 26.93
CA THR A 59 -33.26 33.12 27.16
C THR A 59 -33.36 32.27 25.92
N GLY A 60 -33.65 32.87 24.76
CA GLY A 60 -33.72 32.15 23.48
C GLY A 60 -35.04 32.33 22.73
N ILE A 61 -35.05 31.93 21.49
CA ILE A 61 -36.23 31.87 20.61
C ILE A 61 -36.41 30.42 20.18
N ASP A 62 -37.54 29.83 20.52
CA ASP A 62 -37.85 28.45 20.21
C ASP A 62 -38.74 28.40 18.96
N ILE A 63 -38.30 27.68 17.93
CA ILE A 63 -39.02 27.54 16.66
C ILE A 63 -39.43 26.10 16.49
N LEU A 64 -40.67 25.78 16.83
CA LEU A 64 -41.21 24.43 16.91
C LEU A 64 -41.48 23.80 15.53
N ALA A 65 -41.70 24.59 14.49
CA ALA A 65 -41.91 24.11 13.13
C ALA A 65 -41.61 25.21 12.10
N GLY A 66 -41.26 24.84 10.87
CA GLY A 66 -41.12 25.73 9.73
C GLY A 66 -39.72 26.38 9.52
N GLY A 67 -38.84 26.29 10.50
CA GLY A 67 -37.44 26.79 10.38
C GLY A 67 -37.31 28.31 10.32
N ILE A 68 -36.08 28.77 10.19
CA ILE A 68 -35.68 30.18 10.08
C ILE A 68 -35.26 30.46 8.63
N ASN A 69 -35.95 31.39 7.96
CA ASN A 69 -35.49 31.93 6.68
C ASN A 69 -34.86 33.30 6.93
N ALA A 70 -33.54 33.37 6.94
CA ALA A 70 -32.79 34.58 7.15
C ALA A 70 -32.18 35.09 5.84
N VAL A 71 -32.50 36.34 5.47
CA VAL A 71 -31.81 37.07 4.40
C VAL A 71 -30.67 37.85 5.07
N GLY A 72 -29.55 37.18 5.32
CA GLY A 72 -28.43 37.78 6.01
C GLY A 72 -27.67 36.73 6.82
N THR A 73 -26.98 37.17 7.88
CA THR A 73 -26.12 36.33 8.70
C THR A 73 -26.87 35.87 9.96
N ILE A 74 -26.82 34.57 10.26
CA ILE A 74 -27.16 34.01 11.56
C ILE A 74 -25.87 33.77 12.31
N THR A 75 -25.65 34.50 13.42
CA THR A 75 -24.48 34.31 14.28
C THR A 75 -24.87 33.57 15.56
N ALA A 76 -24.24 32.45 15.83
CA ALA A 76 -24.42 31.69 17.05
C ALA A 76 -23.06 31.17 17.56
N THR A 77 -22.94 31.00 18.87
CA THR A 77 -21.73 30.39 19.47
C THR A 77 -21.64 28.90 19.21
N SER A 78 -22.74 28.24 18.92
CA SER A 78 -22.80 26.83 18.53
C SER A 78 -24.08 26.53 17.76
N TYR A 79 -23.99 25.54 16.88
CA TYR A 79 -25.11 24.91 16.21
C TYR A 79 -25.12 23.43 16.59
N SER A 80 -26.27 22.90 16.98
CA SER A 80 -26.42 21.47 17.31
C SER A 80 -27.53 20.87 16.47
N GLY A 81 -27.24 19.75 15.80
CA GLY A 81 -28.21 19.04 14.95
C GLY A 81 -27.52 18.20 13.88
N ASP A 82 -28.30 17.38 13.18
CA ASP A 82 -27.84 16.67 12.00
C ASP A 82 -27.66 17.65 10.83
N GLY A 83 -26.42 17.90 10.45
CA GLY A 83 -26.07 18.78 9.34
C GLY A 83 -26.31 18.18 7.93
N SER A 84 -26.88 17.00 7.82
CA SER A 84 -27.03 16.24 6.56
C SER A 84 -27.82 16.97 5.48
N ALA A 85 -28.72 17.89 5.87
CA ALA A 85 -29.54 18.69 4.98
C ALA A 85 -28.97 20.08 4.66
N LEU A 86 -27.79 20.43 5.19
CA LEU A 86 -27.18 21.72 4.90
C LEU A 86 -26.60 21.73 3.49
N THR A 87 -27.07 22.65 2.64
CA THR A 87 -26.58 22.88 1.28
C THR A 87 -25.90 24.25 1.20
N GLY A 88 -24.80 24.34 0.47
CA GLY A 88 -24.11 25.61 0.28
C GLY A 88 -23.35 26.12 1.51
N VAL A 89 -23.04 25.28 2.46
CA VAL A 89 -22.20 25.65 3.61
C VAL A 89 -20.75 25.73 3.16
N SER A 90 -20.34 26.87 2.67
CA SER A 90 -18.91 27.19 2.53
C SER A 90 -18.43 27.73 3.88
N GLY A 91 -17.68 26.94 4.64
CA GLY A 91 -17.05 27.52 5.83
C GLY A 91 -16.93 26.72 7.11
N PHE A 92 -17.17 25.41 7.14
CA PHE A 92 -16.61 24.63 8.23
C PHE A 92 -15.16 24.25 7.89
N THR A 93 -14.26 25.20 8.00
CA THR A 93 -12.83 24.91 8.05
C THR A 93 -12.48 24.62 9.50
N ALA A 94 -12.08 23.42 9.81
CA ALA A 94 -11.43 23.15 11.07
C ALA A 94 -10.02 23.79 10.99
N THR A 95 -9.70 24.66 11.93
CA THR A 95 -8.32 25.14 12.07
C THR A 95 -7.53 24.03 12.78
N ALA A 96 -6.67 23.37 12.04
CA ALA A 96 -5.80 22.35 12.63
C ALA A 96 -4.50 23.00 13.10
N SER A 97 -3.97 22.50 14.20
CA SER A 97 -2.68 22.94 14.75
C SER A 97 -1.53 22.70 13.77
N THR A 98 -0.37 23.11 14.17
CA THR A 98 0.92 23.09 13.48
C THR A 98 1.10 21.96 12.47
N ILE A 99 1.46 22.32 11.25
CA ILE A 99 1.78 21.39 10.19
C ILE A 99 3.17 20.79 10.40
N SER A 100 3.28 19.50 10.21
CA SER A 100 4.56 18.78 10.11
C SER A 100 4.83 18.43 8.66
N GLY A 101 5.80 19.10 8.06
CA GLY A 101 6.17 19.00 6.65
C GLY A 101 5.32 19.88 5.72
N ALA A 102 5.69 19.95 4.44
CA ALA A 102 4.94 20.71 3.44
C ALA A 102 3.68 19.95 2.99
N ILE A 103 2.57 20.67 2.85
CA ILE A 103 1.28 20.15 2.39
C ILE A 103 0.87 20.91 1.12
N GLU A 104 0.48 20.18 0.07
CA GLU A 104 -0.14 20.78 -1.12
C GLU A 104 -1.65 20.99 -0.90
N ALA A 105 -2.25 21.90 -1.66
CA ALA A 105 -3.69 22.14 -1.62
C ALA A 105 -4.50 20.90 -2.06
N ASN A 106 -5.65 20.71 -1.42
CA ASN A 106 -6.61 19.63 -1.72
C ASN A 106 -6.05 18.21 -1.54
N LYS A 107 -5.01 18.04 -0.70
CA LYS A 107 -4.48 16.72 -0.32
C LYS A 107 -5.11 16.23 0.99
N PRO A 108 -5.34 14.92 1.11
CA PRO A 108 -5.82 14.35 2.37
C PRO A 108 -4.77 14.51 3.45
N ILE A 109 -5.21 14.87 4.65
CA ILE A 109 -4.36 15.10 5.81
C ILE A 109 -4.79 14.25 7.00
N VAL A 110 -3.81 13.91 7.81
CA VAL A 110 -3.97 13.09 9.01
C VAL A 110 -3.45 13.81 10.25
N ILE A 111 -3.97 13.43 11.41
CA ILE A 111 -3.44 13.85 12.70
C ILE A 111 -2.29 12.91 13.07
N ASN A 112 -1.13 13.47 13.34
CA ASN A 112 0.03 12.74 13.84
C ASN A 112 -0.08 12.47 15.35
N SER A 113 0.71 11.53 15.85
CA SER A 113 0.69 11.15 17.27
C SER A 113 1.13 12.26 18.24
N ASP A 114 1.82 13.27 17.73
CA ASP A 114 2.24 14.46 18.47
C ASP A 114 1.21 15.60 18.45
N GLY A 115 0.04 15.38 17.82
CA GLY A 115 -1.02 16.36 17.68
C GLY A 115 -0.83 17.35 16.53
N THR A 116 0.24 17.25 15.77
CA THR A 116 0.41 18.00 14.51
C THR A 116 -0.43 17.38 13.40
N VAL A 117 -0.62 18.10 12.30
CA VAL A 117 -1.24 17.57 11.09
C VAL A 117 -0.25 17.51 9.96
N GLY A 118 -0.37 16.50 9.11
CA GLY A 118 0.53 16.30 8.00
C GLY A 118 -0.12 15.54 6.86
N VAL A 119 0.59 15.48 5.74
CA VAL A 119 0.21 14.58 4.65
C VAL A 119 0.37 13.13 5.09
N ILE A 120 -0.27 12.23 4.37
CA ILE A 120 -0.08 10.80 4.56
C ILE A 120 1.36 10.45 4.16
N THR A 121 2.27 10.36 5.12
CA THR A 121 3.71 10.14 4.91
C THR A 121 4.29 8.94 5.65
N GLY A 122 3.61 8.40 6.63
CA GLY A 122 4.05 7.22 7.35
C GLY A 122 3.47 5.95 6.72
N TYR A 123 4.13 4.82 6.88
CA TYR A 123 3.66 3.53 6.38
C TYR A 123 3.47 2.59 7.55
N LYS A 124 2.27 2.05 7.66
CA LYS A 124 1.95 1.03 8.65
C LYS A 124 1.53 -0.23 7.89
N ALA A 125 2.21 -1.34 8.12
CA ALA A 125 1.74 -2.61 7.61
C ALA A 125 0.45 -2.99 8.34
N VAL A 126 -0.63 -3.16 7.58
CA VAL A 126 -1.90 -3.70 8.09
C VAL A 126 -1.96 -5.15 7.69
N LEU A 127 -2.01 -6.02 8.68
CA LEU A 127 -2.05 -7.46 8.44
C LEU A 127 -3.42 -7.85 7.91
N GLY A 128 -3.42 -8.53 6.77
CA GLY A 128 -4.61 -9.17 6.20
C GLY A 128 -4.84 -10.58 6.76
N ALA A 129 -5.68 -11.35 6.07
CA ALA A 129 -5.96 -12.73 6.42
C ALA A 129 -4.71 -13.62 6.27
N GLN A 130 -4.57 -14.55 7.19
CA GLN A 130 -3.62 -15.66 7.11
C GLN A 130 -4.37 -16.90 6.65
N THR A 131 -3.83 -17.62 5.70
CA THR A 131 -4.47 -18.83 5.16
C THR A 131 -3.42 -19.86 4.77
N ASN A 132 -3.66 -21.11 5.12
CA ASN A 132 -2.81 -22.21 4.67
C ASN A 132 -2.98 -22.42 3.17
N ILE A 133 -1.87 -22.53 2.45
CA ILE A 133 -1.86 -22.65 0.99
C ILE A 133 -2.45 -23.99 0.56
N ASP A 134 -2.06 -25.08 1.24
CA ASP A 134 -2.50 -26.42 0.92
C ASP A 134 -2.44 -27.30 2.17
N THR A 135 -3.58 -27.81 2.60
CA THR A 135 -3.70 -28.72 3.75
C THR A 135 -3.47 -30.19 3.38
N SER A 136 -3.38 -30.52 2.09
CA SER A 136 -3.22 -31.89 1.58
C SER A 136 -1.76 -32.31 1.43
N VAL A 137 -0.82 -31.36 1.55
CA VAL A 137 0.61 -31.66 1.49
C VAL A 137 1.05 -32.22 2.81
N GLY A 138 1.55 -33.46 2.79
CA GLY A 138 2.13 -34.07 3.97
C GLY A 138 3.29 -33.26 4.55
N THR A 139 3.79 -33.67 5.67
CA THR A 139 4.69 -33.02 6.64
C THR A 139 5.95 -32.29 6.10
N TYR A 140 6.19 -32.19 4.81
CA TYR A 140 7.41 -31.61 4.24
C TYR A 140 7.14 -30.59 3.15
N TRP A 141 6.93 -29.34 3.55
CA TRP A 141 7.21 -28.21 2.69
C TRP A 141 8.70 -27.92 2.77
N GLU A 142 9.44 -28.32 1.77
CA GLU A 142 10.79 -27.78 1.63
C GLU A 142 10.69 -26.40 0.98
N THR A 143 10.39 -25.38 1.79
CA THR A 143 10.54 -23.98 1.40
C THR A 143 12.00 -23.53 1.43
N ASN A 144 12.94 -24.43 1.53
CA ASN A 144 14.33 -24.13 1.20
C ASN A 144 14.50 -23.71 -0.26
N TYR A 145 13.43 -23.78 -1.04
CA TYR A 145 13.37 -23.43 -2.45
C TYR A 145 12.32 -22.35 -2.64
N ASN A 146 12.73 -21.25 -3.18
CA ASN A 146 11.87 -20.09 -3.39
C ASN A 146 10.58 -20.47 -4.11
N ALA A 147 9.48 -20.34 -3.36
CA ALA A 147 8.19 -20.26 -3.98
C ALA A 147 8.08 -18.88 -4.63
N GLY A 148 7.84 -18.80 -5.92
CA GLY A 148 7.57 -17.52 -6.57
C GLY A 148 6.11 -17.13 -6.38
N ILE A 149 5.83 -15.85 -6.33
CA ILE A 149 4.47 -15.30 -6.39
C ILE A 149 4.35 -14.54 -7.70
N GLY A 150 3.65 -15.14 -8.65
CA GLY A 150 3.25 -14.48 -9.90
C GLY A 150 1.89 -13.83 -9.74
N LEU A 151 1.76 -12.58 -10.15
CA LEU A 151 0.48 -11.87 -10.12
C LEU A 151 -0.29 -12.13 -11.40
N VAL A 152 -1.62 -12.15 -11.32
CA VAL A 152 -2.46 -12.22 -12.51
C VAL A 152 -3.00 -10.82 -12.77
N GLY A 153 -2.60 -10.24 -13.90
CA GLY A 153 -2.81 -8.84 -14.20
C GLY A 153 -4.25 -8.36 -14.04
N GLY A 154 -4.42 -7.25 -13.33
CA GLY A 154 -5.70 -6.56 -13.17
C GLY A 154 -6.72 -7.24 -12.26
N GLU A 155 -6.43 -8.43 -11.71
CA GLU A 155 -7.34 -9.17 -10.84
C GLU A 155 -6.77 -9.31 -9.42
N ALA A 156 -7.65 -9.54 -8.45
CA ALA A 156 -7.27 -9.87 -7.06
C ALA A 156 -6.72 -11.31 -6.94
N LYS A 157 -5.94 -11.75 -7.92
CA LYS A 157 -5.41 -13.11 -8.02
C LYS A 157 -3.89 -13.12 -8.05
N PHE A 158 -3.33 -14.23 -7.62
CA PHE A 158 -1.90 -14.49 -7.65
C PHE A 158 -1.66 -16.00 -7.82
N VAL A 159 -0.48 -16.37 -8.24
CA VAL A 159 -0.07 -17.76 -8.40
C VAL A 159 1.13 -18.03 -7.49
N ILE A 160 1.10 -19.12 -6.78
CA ILE A 160 2.24 -19.61 -6.00
C ILE A 160 2.78 -20.86 -6.67
N GLY A 161 4.09 -20.89 -6.88
CA GLY A 161 4.83 -22.10 -7.21
C GLY A 161 5.48 -22.67 -5.95
N TYR A 162 5.32 -23.95 -5.68
CA TYR A 162 5.90 -24.60 -4.51
C TYR A 162 6.27 -26.05 -4.76
N LYS A 163 7.24 -26.54 -4.02
CA LYS A 163 7.66 -27.94 -4.05
C LYS A 163 6.90 -28.73 -2.99
N ASP A 164 6.29 -29.84 -3.39
CA ASP A 164 5.67 -30.80 -2.48
C ASP A 164 6.74 -31.73 -1.90
N GLY A 165 6.88 -31.76 -0.58
CA GLY A 165 7.87 -32.56 0.09
C GLY A 165 7.68 -34.10 0.00
N ASN A 166 6.47 -34.57 -0.33
CA ASN A 166 6.20 -35.99 -0.45
C ASN A 166 6.82 -36.61 -1.71
N ASN A 167 6.84 -35.88 -2.81
CA ASN A 167 7.29 -36.38 -4.10
C ASN A 167 8.39 -35.52 -4.76
N ASN A 168 8.70 -34.39 -4.15
CA ASN A 168 9.62 -33.39 -4.68
C ASN A 168 9.19 -32.78 -6.03
N TYR A 169 7.90 -32.80 -6.34
CA TYR A 169 7.38 -32.21 -7.58
C TYR A 169 7.04 -30.73 -7.38
N LEU A 170 7.15 -29.96 -8.44
CA LEU A 170 6.71 -28.57 -8.46
C LEU A 170 5.22 -28.47 -8.75
N TRP A 171 4.50 -27.75 -7.93
CA TRP A 171 3.07 -27.47 -8.07
C TRP A 171 2.82 -25.98 -8.18
N GLY A 172 1.76 -25.63 -8.90
CA GLY A 172 1.23 -24.27 -8.98
C GLY A 172 -0.19 -24.22 -8.42
N ILE A 173 -0.53 -23.14 -7.72
CA ILE A 173 -1.88 -22.91 -7.19
C ILE A 173 -2.27 -21.45 -7.36
N VAL A 174 -3.54 -21.22 -7.72
CA VAL A 174 -4.10 -19.86 -7.80
C VAL A 174 -4.70 -19.48 -6.46
N GLY A 175 -4.27 -18.35 -5.92
CA GLY A 175 -4.92 -17.69 -4.78
C GLY A 175 -5.77 -16.52 -5.25
N THR A 176 -6.89 -16.30 -4.58
CA THR A 176 -7.78 -15.14 -4.78
C THR A 176 -7.97 -14.43 -3.46
N VAL A 177 -7.75 -13.12 -3.46
CA VAL A 177 -8.04 -12.27 -2.30
C VAL A 177 -9.49 -11.82 -2.38
N GLY A 178 -10.27 -12.09 -1.34
CA GLY A 178 -11.68 -11.74 -1.26
C GLY A 178 -11.93 -10.25 -1.03
N ALA A 179 -13.16 -9.83 -1.21
CA ALA A 179 -13.59 -8.45 -1.00
C ALA A 179 -13.24 -7.99 0.43
N GLY A 180 -12.79 -6.75 0.56
CA GLY A 180 -12.33 -6.20 1.84
C GLY A 180 -11.00 -6.78 2.33
N ASN A 181 -10.31 -7.56 1.50
CA ASN A 181 -8.97 -8.11 1.77
C ASN A 181 -8.87 -8.95 3.08
N SER A 182 -9.99 -9.50 3.54
CA SER A 182 -10.10 -10.24 4.80
C SER A 182 -9.95 -11.76 4.64
N THR A 183 -10.01 -12.26 3.42
CA THR A 183 -9.93 -13.69 3.12
C THR A 183 -9.03 -13.96 1.94
N ILE A 184 -8.36 -15.10 1.97
CA ILE A 184 -7.64 -15.67 0.83
C ILE A 184 -8.19 -17.05 0.59
N THR A 185 -8.59 -17.34 -0.65
CA THR A 185 -9.07 -18.66 -1.06
C THR A 185 -8.17 -19.22 -2.15
N PHE A 186 -7.96 -20.53 -2.12
CA PHE A 186 -7.14 -21.22 -3.10
C PHE A 186 -7.97 -22.10 -4.02
N GLY A 187 -7.58 -22.16 -5.29
CA GLY A 187 -8.09 -23.09 -6.28
C GLY A 187 -7.49 -24.49 -6.12
N THR A 188 -7.69 -25.33 -7.11
CA THR A 188 -7.06 -26.65 -7.17
C THR A 188 -5.61 -26.50 -7.63
N ARG A 189 -4.67 -27.13 -6.91
CA ARG A 189 -3.27 -27.18 -7.33
C ARG A 189 -3.10 -27.97 -8.63
N VAL A 190 -2.18 -27.51 -9.45
CA VAL A 190 -1.84 -28.15 -10.73
C VAL A 190 -0.35 -28.48 -10.73
N GLN A 191 0.01 -29.67 -11.21
CA GLN A 191 1.39 -30.08 -11.30
C GLN A 191 2.09 -29.32 -12.43
N VAL A 192 3.18 -28.61 -12.10
CA VAL A 192 4.01 -27.87 -13.06
C VAL A 192 5.01 -28.79 -13.74
N ASN A 193 5.65 -29.67 -12.94
CA ASN A 193 6.61 -30.64 -13.41
C ASN A 193 6.36 -32.00 -12.75
N GLY A 194 6.27 -33.05 -13.56
CA GLY A 194 6.05 -34.44 -13.12
C GLY A 194 7.31 -35.17 -12.71
N THR A 195 8.42 -34.48 -12.52
CA THR A 195 9.70 -35.02 -12.09
C THR A 195 10.21 -34.24 -10.89
N SER A 196 11.15 -34.86 -10.15
CA SER A 196 11.75 -34.20 -8.98
C SER A 196 12.38 -32.86 -9.38
N THR A 197 12.08 -31.83 -8.60
CA THR A 197 12.72 -30.51 -8.72
C THR A 197 13.75 -30.35 -7.62
N TRP A 198 14.89 -29.77 -7.95
CA TRP A 198 15.95 -29.49 -7.00
C TRP A 198 16.33 -28.01 -7.07
N GLY A 199 16.59 -27.42 -5.94
CA GLY A 199 17.07 -26.04 -5.91
C GLY A 199 15.97 -24.98 -5.90
N THR A 200 16.42 -23.78 -6.10
CA THR A 200 15.61 -22.57 -6.10
C THR A 200 14.83 -22.41 -7.39
N GLY A 201 13.65 -21.83 -7.31
CA GLY A 201 12.82 -21.47 -8.44
C GLY A 201 12.18 -20.10 -8.25
N ASP A 202 11.46 -19.64 -9.24
CA ASP A 202 10.72 -18.38 -9.21
C ASP A 202 9.44 -18.48 -10.02
N VAL A 203 8.49 -17.56 -9.78
CA VAL A 203 7.27 -17.41 -10.60
C VAL A 203 7.16 -15.96 -11.05
N VAL A 204 7.22 -15.74 -12.34
CA VAL A 204 7.21 -14.40 -12.93
C VAL A 204 5.90 -14.17 -13.67
N HIS A 205 5.18 -13.12 -13.34
CA HIS A 205 4.00 -12.70 -14.12
C HIS A 205 4.44 -12.10 -15.47
N ILE A 206 3.66 -12.39 -16.51
CA ILE A 206 3.82 -11.81 -17.85
C ILE A 206 2.79 -10.69 -17.99
N PRO A 207 3.20 -9.41 -17.85
CA PRO A 207 2.28 -8.28 -17.82
C PRO A 207 1.37 -8.20 -19.05
N GLY A 208 0.14 -7.74 -18.83
CA GLY A 208 -0.88 -7.66 -19.89
C GLY A 208 -1.51 -9.00 -20.27
N THR A 209 -1.20 -10.07 -19.53
CA THR A 209 -1.74 -11.41 -19.77
C THR A 209 -2.18 -12.07 -18.46
N SER A 210 -2.90 -13.21 -18.60
CA SER A 210 -3.20 -14.10 -17.46
C SER A 210 -2.11 -15.18 -17.25
N LYS A 211 -0.88 -14.94 -17.71
CA LYS A 211 0.17 -15.96 -17.73
C LYS A 211 1.25 -15.69 -16.71
N VAL A 212 1.83 -16.78 -16.22
CA VAL A 212 3.00 -16.79 -15.34
C VAL A 212 4.04 -17.78 -15.88
N ALA A 213 5.31 -17.47 -15.67
CA ALA A 213 6.41 -18.36 -15.96
C ALA A 213 6.89 -19.01 -14.65
N PHE A 214 6.84 -20.32 -14.57
CA PHE A 214 7.47 -21.11 -13.50
C PHE A 214 8.90 -21.44 -13.90
N LEU A 215 9.84 -21.00 -13.12
CA LEU A 215 11.28 -21.21 -13.31
C LEU A 215 11.79 -22.17 -12.25
N PHE A 216 12.52 -23.21 -12.62
CA PHE A 216 12.95 -24.23 -11.67
C PHE A 216 14.13 -25.06 -12.17
N THR A 217 14.77 -25.79 -11.26
CA THR A 217 15.77 -26.81 -11.57
C THR A 217 15.09 -28.15 -11.71
N ASP A 218 15.22 -28.81 -12.85
CA ASP A 218 14.73 -30.17 -13.08
C ASP A 218 15.81 -31.18 -12.69
N ALA A 219 15.61 -31.84 -11.55
CA ALA A 219 16.58 -32.81 -11.01
C ALA A 219 16.67 -34.10 -11.85
N SER A 220 15.64 -34.41 -12.64
CA SER A 220 15.62 -35.61 -13.49
C SER A 220 16.49 -35.50 -14.74
N SER A 221 16.84 -34.25 -15.11
CA SER A 221 17.61 -33.93 -16.32
C SER A 221 18.94 -33.27 -15.96
N SER A 222 19.75 -33.91 -15.14
CA SER A 222 21.08 -33.41 -14.71
C SER A 222 21.03 -32.02 -14.05
N ASN A 223 19.96 -31.72 -13.33
CA ASN A 223 19.70 -30.42 -12.71
C ASN A 223 19.68 -29.25 -13.71
N GLU A 224 19.06 -29.43 -14.86
CA GLU A 224 18.92 -28.37 -15.87
C GLU A 224 17.98 -27.24 -15.40
N GLY A 225 18.20 -26.05 -15.91
CA GLY A 225 17.31 -24.92 -15.72
C GLY A 225 16.11 -24.97 -16.67
N SER A 226 14.91 -25.04 -16.13
CA SER A 226 13.66 -25.28 -16.88
C SER A 226 12.62 -24.21 -16.62
N CYS A 227 11.74 -24.00 -17.59
CA CYS A 227 10.61 -23.07 -17.56
C CYS A 227 9.33 -23.77 -18.06
N VAL A 228 8.21 -23.47 -17.39
CA VAL A 228 6.86 -23.81 -17.87
C VAL A 228 5.99 -22.55 -17.80
N ILE A 229 5.28 -22.26 -18.88
CA ILE A 229 4.30 -21.16 -18.88
C ILE A 229 2.94 -21.72 -18.45
N GLY A 230 2.37 -21.13 -17.41
CA GLY A 230 1.02 -21.42 -16.92
C GLY A 230 0.05 -20.30 -17.30
N GLU A 231 -1.11 -20.64 -17.83
CA GLU A 231 -2.19 -19.70 -18.11
C GLU A 231 -3.32 -19.85 -17.10
N VAL A 232 -3.63 -18.78 -16.39
CA VAL A 232 -4.65 -18.77 -15.35
C VAL A 232 -6.03 -18.51 -15.95
N SER A 233 -6.99 -19.36 -15.61
CA SER A 233 -8.40 -19.18 -15.94
C SER A 233 -9.26 -19.49 -14.71
N GLY A 234 -9.99 -18.50 -14.23
CA GLY A 234 -10.71 -18.64 -12.97
C GLY A 234 -9.76 -18.92 -11.81
N THR A 235 -9.87 -20.10 -11.20
CA THR A 235 -9.01 -20.55 -10.08
C THR A 235 -8.12 -21.74 -10.48
N THR A 236 -7.94 -21.98 -11.77
CA THR A 236 -7.13 -23.09 -12.30
C THR A 236 -5.99 -22.57 -13.18
N ILE A 237 -5.00 -23.42 -13.43
CA ILE A 237 -3.86 -23.12 -14.29
C ILE A 237 -3.77 -24.17 -15.38
N THR A 238 -3.68 -23.75 -16.64
CA THR A 238 -3.35 -24.63 -17.76
C THR A 238 -1.86 -24.54 -18.02
N MET A 239 -1.12 -25.63 -17.84
CA MET A 239 0.32 -25.67 -18.05
C MET A 239 0.66 -25.89 -19.52
N GLY A 240 1.63 -25.13 -20.00
CA GLY A 240 2.27 -25.34 -21.31
C GLY A 240 3.36 -26.42 -21.27
N SER A 241 4.08 -26.53 -22.34
CA SER A 241 5.20 -27.48 -22.44
C SER A 241 6.44 -26.96 -21.70
N LYS A 242 7.15 -27.87 -21.02
CA LYS A 242 8.45 -27.57 -20.41
C LYS A 242 9.47 -27.15 -21.46
N THR A 243 10.21 -26.11 -21.22
CA THR A 243 11.32 -25.65 -22.05
C THR A 243 12.56 -25.46 -21.18
N THR A 244 13.71 -25.88 -21.66
CA THR A 244 14.99 -25.74 -20.97
C THR A 244 15.65 -24.40 -21.35
N PHE A 245 16.00 -23.56 -20.36
CA PHE A 245 16.77 -22.34 -20.60
C PHE A 245 18.29 -22.57 -20.45
N ARG A 246 18.69 -23.62 -19.72
CA ARG A 246 20.06 -24.03 -19.61
C ARG A 246 20.15 -25.55 -19.44
N SER A 247 20.74 -26.24 -20.41
CA SER A 247 20.92 -27.70 -20.39
C SER A 247 22.20 -28.09 -19.64
N GLY A 248 22.12 -29.20 -18.93
CA GLY A 248 23.22 -29.85 -18.23
C GLY A 248 23.85 -29.02 -17.10
N ASN A 249 24.23 -29.67 -16.00
CA ASN A 249 25.03 -29.08 -14.93
C ASN A 249 24.32 -28.16 -13.93
N ALA A 250 23.90 -28.69 -12.81
CA ALA A 250 23.60 -28.07 -11.53
C ALA A 250 23.24 -26.56 -11.55
N ILE A 251 22.12 -26.22 -12.21
CA ILE A 251 21.59 -24.86 -12.20
C ILE A 251 20.88 -24.63 -10.87
N ASN A 252 21.21 -23.53 -10.21
CA ASN A 252 20.55 -23.14 -8.95
C ASN A 252 20.53 -21.60 -8.76
N ASN A 253 19.95 -21.12 -7.65
CA ASN A 253 19.74 -19.71 -7.37
C ASN A 253 19.02 -18.98 -8.51
N ILE A 254 17.93 -19.56 -9.01
CA ILE A 254 17.17 -19.05 -10.15
C ILE A 254 16.28 -17.88 -9.71
N ARG A 255 16.34 -16.76 -10.43
CA ARG A 255 15.46 -15.60 -10.29
C ARG A 255 15.05 -15.09 -11.65
N GLY A 256 13.83 -14.60 -11.74
CA GLY A 256 13.27 -14.06 -12.96
C GLY A 256 12.71 -12.66 -12.82
N VAL A 257 12.75 -11.88 -13.89
CA VAL A 257 12.07 -10.61 -14.01
C VAL A 257 11.56 -10.43 -15.44
N TRP A 258 10.46 -9.71 -15.59
CA TRP A 258 9.97 -9.29 -16.89
C TRP A 258 10.63 -7.97 -17.30
N ASP A 259 11.13 -7.94 -18.53
CA ASP A 259 11.58 -6.72 -19.21
C ASP A 259 10.41 -6.18 -20.05
N PRO A 260 9.76 -5.08 -19.64
CA PRO A 260 8.60 -4.55 -20.35
C PRO A 260 8.97 -3.86 -21.68
N ASP A 261 10.21 -3.38 -21.83
CA ASP A 261 10.63 -2.65 -23.02
C ASP A 261 10.88 -3.57 -24.20
N SER A 262 11.53 -4.69 -23.98
CA SER A 262 11.77 -5.69 -25.02
C SER A 262 10.74 -6.83 -25.02
N ASN A 263 9.80 -6.83 -24.06
CA ASN A 263 8.83 -7.91 -23.84
C ASN A 263 9.52 -9.29 -23.70
N LYS A 264 10.50 -9.37 -22.79
CA LYS A 264 11.30 -10.56 -22.54
C LYS A 264 11.22 -11.02 -21.09
N LEU A 265 11.30 -12.33 -20.92
CA LEU A 265 11.54 -12.96 -19.63
C LEU A 265 13.05 -13.08 -19.42
N LEU A 266 13.56 -12.39 -18.43
CA LEU A 266 14.97 -12.44 -18.05
C LEU A 266 15.14 -13.41 -16.89
N VAL A 267 16.02 -14.40 -17.05
CA VAL A 267 16.26 -15.45 -16.04
C VAL A 267 17.72 -15.43 -15.66
N ALA A 268 18.01 -15.05 -14.43
CA ALA A 268 19.34 -15.08 -13.85
C ALA A 268 19.52 -16.32 -12.96
N TYR A 269 20.69 -16.93 -13.00
CA TYR A 269 20.98 -18.15 -12.27
C TYR A 269 22.49 -18.34 -12.05
N ARG A 270 22.80 -19.24 -11.12
CA ARG A 270 24.15 -19.79 -10.97
C ARG A 270 24.32 -20.97 -11.89
N ASP A 271 25.34 -20.92 -12.76
CA ASP A 271 25.62 -21.93 -13.79
C ASP A 271 26.74 -22.87 -13.35
N GLY A 272 26.39 -24.06 -12.88
CA GLY A 272 27.36 -25.09 -12.51
C GLY A 272 28.19 -25.59 -13.69
N GLY A 273 27.69 -25.45 -14.91
CA GLY A 273 28.41 -25.79 -16.14
C GLY A 273 29.44 -24.76 -16.58
N ASP A 274 29.37 -23.56 -16.01
CA ASP A 274 30.33 -22.47 -16.30
C ASP A 274 31.04 -22.02 -15.01
N SER A 275 31.72 -22.92 -14.36
CA SER A 275 32.49 -22.66 -13.15
C SER A 275 31.69 -21.93 -12.05
N ASN A 276 30.41 -22.26 -11.93
CA ASN A 276 29.49 -21.67 -10.95
C ASN A 276 29.30 -20.14 -11.07
N ARG A 277 29.58 -19.56 -12.21
CA ARG A 277 29.38 -18.12 -12.47
C ARG A 277 27.90 -17.77 -12.59
N GLY A 278 27.59 -16.49 -12.47
CA GLY A 278 26.26 -15.97 -12.70
C GLY A 278 26.00 -15.75 -14.18
N SER A 279 24.89 -16.29 -14.66
CA SER A 279 24.49 -16.24 -16.06
C SER A 279 23.03 -15.79 -16.19
N LEU A 280 22.73 -15.15 -17.32
CA LEU A 280 21.38 -14.71 -17.72
C LEU A 280 20.97 -15.39 -19.02
N SER A 281 19.74 -15.91 -19.05
CA SER A 281 19.06 -16.33 -20.29
C SER A 281 17.88 -15.43 -20.61
N ILE A 282 17.62 -15.21 -21.90
CA ILE A 282 16.56 -14.32 -22.37
C ILE A 282 15.46 -15.18 -23.01
N GLY A 283 14.25 -15.14 -22.40
CA GLY A 283 13.07 -15.87 -22.85
C GLY A 283 12.14 -15.03 -23.71
N THR A 284 11.66 -15.61 -24.80
CA THR A 284 10.58 -15.05 -25.62
C THR A 284 9.35 -15.92 -25.43
N VAL A 285 8.30 -15.34 -24.84
CA VAL A 285 7.03 -16.03 -24.59
C VAL A 285 6.12 -15.92 -25.81
N SER A 286 5.58 -17.06 -26.25
CA SER A 286 4.60 -17.15 -27.33
C SER A 286 3.56 -18.21 -27.01
N GLY A 287 2.29 -17.81 -26.89
CA GLY A 287 1.25 -18.70 -26.38
C GLY A 287 1.59 -19.21 -24.99
N ASN A 288 1.52 -20.53 -24.77
CA ASN A 288 1.89 -21.19 -23.51
C ASN A 288 3.28 -21.86 -23.60
N SER A 289 4.18 -21.29 -24.39
CA SER A 289 5.56 -21.75 -24.52
C SER A 289 6.54 -20.58 -24.36
N CYS A 290 7.80 -20.90 -24.07
CA CYS A 290 8.87 -19.92 -24.00
C CYS A 290 10.08 -20.48 -24.73
N THR A 291 10.73 -19.70 -25.60
CA THR A 291 11.99 -20.06 -26.22
C THR A 291 13.11 -19.21 -25.63
N PHE A 292 14.25 -19.82 -25.35
CA PHE A 292 15.35 -19.11 -24.71
C PHE A 292 16.52 -18.92 -25.66
N SER A 293 17.21 -17.81 -25.48
CA SER A 293 18.45 -17.47 -26.19
C SER A 293 19.53 -17.05 -25.21
N GLY A 294 20.76 -17.37 -25.58
CA GLY A 294 21.95 -16.91 -24.90
C GLY A 294 22.22 -17.55 -23.53
N ASN A 295 23.42 -17.38 -23.10
CA ASN A 295 23.92 -17.62 -21.78
C ASN A 295 24.93 -16.51 -21.51
N PHE A 296 24.48 -15.41 -20.95
CA PHE A 296 25.25 -14.19 -20.83
C PHE A 296 25.79 -14.06 -19.41
N ASN A 297 27.11 -14.15 -19.25
CA ASN A 297 27.72 -14.05 -17.92
C ASN A 297 27.63 -12.63 -17.38
N PHE A 298 27.02 -12.48 -16.20
CA PHE A 298 26.98 -11.23 -15.45
C PHE A 298 28.00 -11.21 -14.31
N SER A 299 28.61 -12.36 -13.94
CA SER A 299 29.66 -12.41 -12.94
C SER A 299 30.94 -13.06 -13.50
N ASN A 300 32.09 -12.51 -13.13
CA ASN A 300 33.40 -13.09 -13.45
C ASN A 300 33.82 -14.11 -12.37
N ASN A 301 33.22 -14.04 -11.20
CA ASN A 301 33.53 -14.88 -10.07
C ASN A 301 32.40 -15.91 -9.84
N GLU A 302 32.76 -17.02 -9.21
CA GLU A 302 31.81 -17.99 -8.72
C GLU A 302 30.80 -17.35 -7.75
N ILE A 303 29.50 -17.64 -7.91
CA ILE A 303 28.45 -17.28 -6.96
C ILE A 303 28.40 -18.34 -5.85
N ILE A 304 28.19 -17.90 -4.61
CA ILE A 304 28.10 -18.81 -3.47
C ILE A 304 26.98 -19.85 -3.71
N SER A 305 27.33 -21.12 -3.56
CA SER A 305 26.36 -22.21 -3.55
C SER A 305 25.64 -22.28 -2.21
N GLY A 306 24.43 -22.79 -2.18
CA GLY A 306 23.70 -23.07 -0.95
C GLY A 306 22.20 -22.84 -1.07
N SER A 307 21.48 -23.34 -0.10
CA SER A 307 20.06 -23.05 0.11
C SER A 307 19.91 -21.60 0.59
N GLY A 308 19.25 -20.78 -0.17
CA GLY A 308 18.97 -19.39 0.22
C GLY A 308 19.09 -18.41 -0.93
N ASP A 309 18.60 -17.21 -0.71
CA ASP A 309 18.56 -16.12 -1.69
C ASP A 309 19.96 -15.53 -1.88
N ARG A 310 20.72 -16.09 -2.82
CA ARG A 310 22.08 -15.66 -3.15
C ARG A 310 22.13 -14.74 -4.36
N LEU A 311 20.95 -14.49 -4.94
CA LEU A 311 20.77 -13.72 -6.14
C LEU A 311 19.41 -13.00 -6.09
N GLY A 312 19.39 -11.72 -6.43
CA GLY A 312 18.21 -10.92 -6.67
C GLY A 312 18.28 -10.30 -8.06
N ILE A 313 17.14 -10.09 -8.71
CA ILE A 313 17.05 -9.45 -10.02
C ILE A 313 15.91 -8.46 -10.03
N CYS A 314 16.09 -7.30 -10.63
CA CYS A 314 15.03 -6.33 -10.91
C CYS A 314 15.27 -5.63 -12.25
N TYR A 315 14.26 -4.97 -12.75
CA TYR A 315 14.34 -4.20 -13.98
C TYR A 315 14.13 -2.71 -13.68
N ASP A 316 15.11 -1.90 -14.02
CA ASP A 316 15.08 -0.44 -13.94
C ASP A 316 14.40 0.10 -15.20
N THR A 317 13.11 0.39 -15.11
CA THR A 317 12.27 0.81 -16.24
C THR A 317 12.63 2.19 -16.77
N LYS A 318 13.26 3.05 -15.97
CA LYS A 318 13.65 4.38 -16.40
C LYS A 318 14.92 4.36 -17.27
N ASN A 319 15.87 3.51 -16.93
CA ASN A 319 17.13 3.40 -17.64
C ASN A 319 17.15 2.22 -18.62
N ASN A 320 16.08 1.44 -18.70
CA ASN A 320 15.96 0.24 -19.53
C ASN A 320 17.09 -0.76 -19.25
N GLN A 321 17.27 -1.10 -17.98
CA GLN A 321 18.39 -1.92 -17.51
C GLN A 321 17.93 -3.03 -16.57
N VAL A 322 18.52 -4.21 -16.74
CA VAL A 322 18.44 -5.27 -15.74
C VAL A 322 19.54 -5.08 -14.70
N VAL A 323 19.16 -5.15 -13.43
CA VAL A 323 20.09 -5.08 -12.31
C VAL A 323 20.05 -6.39 -11.54
N ILE A 324 21.21 -7.00 -11.34
CA ILE A 324 21.36 -8.29 -10.67
C ILE A 324 22.25 -8.11 -9.45
N ASN A 325 21.70 -8.36 -8.26
CA ASN A 325 22.43 -8.36 -6.99
C ASN A 325 22.80 -9.80 -6.62
N TYR A 326 24.04 -10.08 -6.27
CA TYR A 326 24.51 -11.43 -6.02
C TYR A 326 25.66 -11.52 -5.00
N LEU A 327 25.86 -12.71 -4.46
CA LEU A 327 26.94 -13.02 -3.53
C LEU A 327 28.05 -13.79 -4.22
N PRO A 328 29.24 -13.18 -4.44
CA PRO A 328 30.41 -13.88 -4.95
C PRO A 328 31.06 -14.73 -3.85
N GLN A 329 31.60 -15.89 -4.22
CA GLN A 329 32.21 -16.84 -3.27
C GLN A 329 33.41 -16.28 -2.54
N THR A 330 34.17 -15.40 -3.17
CA THR A 330 35.48 -14.95 -2.68
C THR A 330 35.49 -13.52 -2.16
N ALA A 331 34.47 -12.71 -2.42
CA ALA A 331 34.57 -11.25 -2.19
C ALA A 331 34.05 -10.78 -0.81
N GLY A 332 33.40 -11.62 -0.02
CA GLY A 332 32.91 -11.25 1.32
C GLY A 332 31.91 -10.08 1.37
N THR A 333 31.54 -9.52 0.21
CA THR A 333 30.56 -8.43 0.07
C THR A 333 29.64 -8.68 -1.11
N PRO A 334 28.35 -8.32 -1.03
CA PRO A 334 27.45 -8.41 -2.17
C PRO A 334 27.93 -7.53 -3.33
N MET A 335 27.72 -8.03 -4.54
CA MET A 335 28.02 -7.33 -5.79
C MET A 335 26.75 -7.17 -6.59
N PHE A 336 26.74 -6.20 -7.48
CA PHE A 336 25.71 -6.10 -8.51
C PHE A 336 26.30 -5.90 -9.90
N ALA A 337 25.58 -6.41 -10.89
CA ALA A 337 25.84 -6.21 -12.30
C ALA A 337 24.66 -5.46 -12.93
N VAL A 338 24.95 -4.59 -13.88
CA VAL A 338 23.97 -3.84 -14.64
C VAL A 338 24.07 -4.26 -16.10
N GLY A 339 22.96 -4.65 -16.70
CA GLY A 339 22.91 -5.13 -18.08
C GLY A 339 21.88 -4.39 -18.91
N THR A 340 22.18 -4.25 -20.20
CA THR A 340 21.24 -3.80 -21.22
C THR A 340 20.85 -4.96 -22.11
N ILE A 341 19.57 -5.02 -22.46
CA ILE A 341 19.00 -6.05 -23.32
C ILE A 341 18.77 -5.45 -24.69
N SER A 342 19.24 -6.15 -25.72
CA SER A 342 19.01 -5.78 -27.12
C SER A 342 18.61 -7.01 -27.93
N GLY A 343 17.33 -7.13 -28.21
CA GLY A 343 16.74 -8.29 -28.87
C GLY A 343 16.95 -9.58 -28.08
N SER A 344 17.84 -10.43 -28.52
CA SER A 344 18.18 -11.72 -27.88
C SER A 344 19.57 -11.72 -27.24
N THR A 345 20.15 -10.56 -27.00
CA THR A 345 21.48 -10.42 -26.42
C THR A 345 21.46 -9.54 -25.16
N ALA A 346 22.32 -9.86 -24.21
CA ALA A 346 22.56 -9.05 -23.02
C ALA A 346 24.03 -8.62 -22.97
N THR A 347 24.26 -7.36 -22.62
CA THR A 347 25.60 -6.81 -22.38
C THR A 347 25.66 -6.28 -20.97
N PHE A 348 26.61 -6.77 -20.18
CA PHE A 348 26.79 -6.35 -18.81
C PHE A 348 27.95 -5.36 -18.66
N SER A 349 27.73 -4.31 -17.86
CA SER A 349 28.81 -3.42 -17.42
C SER A 349 29.74 -4.14 -16.42
N SER A 350 30.88 -3.49 -16.10
CA SER A 350 31.75 -3.98 -15.04
C SER A 350 30.99 -4.10 -13.72
N MET A 351 31.23 -5.19 -13.01
CA MET A 351 30.64 -5.49 -11.71
C MET A 351 31.02 -4.44 -10.67
N GLN A 352 30.08 -4.07 -9.84
CA GLN A 352 30.29 -3.12 -8.77
C GLN A 352 29.97 -3.75 -7.41
N ASN A 353 30.76 -3.38 -6.40
CA ASN A 353 30.46 -3.73 -5.02
C ASN A 353 29.29 -2.87 -4.52
N SER A 354 28.26 -3.50 -3.98
CA SER A 354 27.20 -2.80 -3.28
C SER A 354 27.61 -2.29 -1.91
N THR A 355 28.89 -2.38 -1.58
CA THR A 355 29.58 -2.11 -0.30
C THR A 355 28.66 -1.70 0.85
N PHE A 356 28.44 -2.64 1.79
CA PHE A 356 27.73 -2.38 3.04
C PHE A 356 28.78 -2.16 4.15
N PRO A 357 29.04 -0.91 4.59
CA PRO A 357 30.09 -0.60 5.55
C PRO A 357 29.86 -1.35 6.89
N GLY A 358 30.92 -1.94 7.42
CA GLY A 358 30.89 -2.66 8.70
C GLY A 358 30.15 -4.01 8.67
N ALA A 359 29.74 -4.46 7.50
CA ALA A 359 29.10 -5.74 7.31
C ALA A 359 30.12 -6.85 7.01
N ALA A 360 29.96 -8.00 7.66
CA ALA A 360 30.75 -9.19 7.41
C ALA A 360 29.82 -10.36 7.06
N ASP A 361 30.36 -11.38 6.41
CA ASP A 361 29.70 -12.66 6.15
C ASP A 361 28.26 -12.51 5.60
N PRO A 362 28.06 -11.87 4.43
CA PRO A 362 26.75 -11.76 3.79
C PRO A 362 26.29 -13.14 3.34
N ASP A 363 25.01 -13.44 3.54
CA ASP A 363 24.50 -14.75 3.18
C ASP A 363 23.18 -14.77 2.44
N ARG A 364 22.50 -13.61 2.30
CA ARG A 364 21.29 -13.45 1.51
C ARG A 364 21.25 -12.08 0.85
N VAL A 365 20.72 -12.02 -0.36
CA VAL A 365 20.52 -10.78 -1.12
C VAL A 365 19.21 -10.82 -1.88
N SER A 366 18.60 -9.64 -2.05
CA SER A 366 17.49 -9.39 -2.98
C SER A 366 17.60 -7.96 -3.50
N CYS A 367 16.82 -7.58 -4.51
CA CYS A 367 16.72 -6.21 -4.97
C CYS A 367 15.39 -5.95 -5.65
N VAL A 368 14.99 -4.68 -5.68
CA VAL A 368 13.81 -4.21 -6.39
C VAL A 368 14.06 -2.81 -6.95
N TYR A 369 13.41 -2.46 -8.06
CA TYR A 369 13.39 -1.10 -8.55
C TYR A 369 12.22 -0.34 -7.91
N ASP A 370 12.54 0.76 -7.24
CA ASP A 370 11.58 1.70 -6.64
C ASP A 370 11.31 2.81 -7.66
N GLU A 371 10.18 2.72 -8.34
CA GLU A 371 9.83 3.63 -9.44
C GLU A 371 9.66 5.07 -8.96
N LYS A 372 9.04 5.29 -7.79
CA LYS A 372 8.82 6.62 -7.22
C LYS A 372 10.12 7.28 -6.79
N GLY A 373 11.00 6.53 -6.18
CA GLY A 373 12.32 6.98 -5.76
C GLY A 373 13.34 7.00 -6.90
N ASP A 374 13.02 6.42 -8.06
CA ASP A 374 13.92 6.26 -9.21
C ASP A 374 15.26 5.66 -8.79
N ALA A 375 15.21 4.51 -8.13
CA ALA A 375 16.39 3.85 -7.59
C ALA A 375 16.19 2.34 -7.45
N VAL A 376 17.26 1.59 -7.57
CA VAL A 376 17.30 0.19 -7.16
C VAL A 376 17.57 0.12 -5.67
N VAL A 377 16.70 -0.56 -4.93
CA VAL A 377 16.91 -0.86 -3.51
C VAL A 377 17.55 -2.23 -3.41
N PHE A 378 18.78 -2.27 -2.93
CA PHE A 378 19.55 -3.48 -2.64
C PHE A 378 19.30 -3.89 -1.20
N LEU A 379 18.89 -5.13 -0.98
CA LEU A 379 18.67 -5.73 0.32
C LEU A 379 19.70 -6.83 0.56
N SER A 380 20.20 -6.92 1.79
CA SER A 380 21.13 -7.98 2.17
C SER A 380 21.05 -8.31 3.65
N ARG A 381 21.41 -9.54 4.01
CA ARG A 381 21.61 -9.98 5.38
C ARG A 381 23.08 -10.12 5.69
N HIS A 382 23.54 -9.44 6.73
CA HIS A 382 24.95 -9.40 7.11
C HIS A 382 25.15 -9.61 8.60
N LEU A 383 26.30 -10.14 8.97
CA LEU A 383 26.79 -10.12 10.34
C LEU A 383 27.32 -8.72 10.68
N ILE A 384 26.65 -8.04 11.61
CA ILE A 384 27.07 -6.73 12.14
C ILE A 384 27.18 -6.86 13.66
N GLY A 385 28.42 -6.83 14.18
CA GLY A 385 28.69 -7.21 15.56
C GLY A 385 28.48 -8.71 15.77
N SER A 386 27.61 -9.08 16.70
CA SER A 386 27.26 -10.48 17.00
C SER A 386 25.93 -10.94 16.38
N ALA A 387 25.23 -10.07 15.63
CA ALA A 387 23.90 -10.36 15.10
C ALA A 387 23.87 -10.29 13.57
N ARG A 388 23.08 -11.16 12.93
CA ARG A 388 22.80 -11.11 11.49
C ARG A 388 21.63 -10.16 11.24
N LYS A 389 21.93 -8.99 10.68
CA LYS A 389 20.98 -7.90 10.47
C LYS A 389 20.54 -7.79 9.02
N VAL A 390 19.33 -7.31 8.82
CA VAL A 390 18.83 -6.91 7.50
C VAL A 390 19.25 -5.47 7.23
N VAL A 391 19.93 -5.27 6.12
CA VAL A 391 20.43 -3.96 5.69
C VAL A 391 19.96 -3.66 4.27
N ALA A 392 19.67 -2.39 4.01
CA ALA A 392 19.25 -1.93 2.71
C ALA A 392 20.07 -0.68 2.28
N ARG A 393 20.24 -0.52 0.98
CA ARG A 393 20.81 0.66 0.34
C ARG A 393 20.06 0.95 -0.95
N ALA A 394 19.91 2.21 -1.30
CA ALA A 394 19.41 2.60 -2.61
C ALA A 394 20.55 3.03 -3.53
N GLY A 395 20.47 2.66 -4.79
CA GLY A 395 21.40 3.07 -5.83
C GLY A 395 20.66 3.63 -7.03
N ARG A 396 21.16 4.74 -7.58
CA ARG A 396 20.59 5.38 -8.77
C ARG A 396 21.55 5.28 -9.93
N GLY A 397 21.03 4.92 -11.10
CA GLY A 397 21.80 4.98 -12.33
C GLY A 397 22.23 6.41 -12.64
N VAL A 398 23.52 6.63 -12.87
CA VAL A 398 24.07 7.92 -13.28
C VAL A 398 24.34 7.83 -14.77
N SER A 399 23.65 8.63 -15.56
CA SER A 399 23.83 8.68 -17.01
C SER A 399 25.18 9.33 -17.36
N VAL A 400 26.25 8.56 -17.40
CA VAL A 400 27.57 9.03 -17.83
C VAL A 400 28.22 8.00 -18.77
N GLY A 401 27.96 8.13 -20.05
CA GLY A 401 28.61 7.30 -21.07
C GLY A 401 28.20 5.82 -21.04
N SER A 402 28.94 4.97 -21.71
CA SER A 402 28.63 3.54 -21.89
C SER A 402 28.88 2.64 -20.66
N SER A 403 29.20 3.20 -19.51
CA SER A 403 29.31 2.47 -18.24
C SER A 403 28.63 3.30 -17.15
N VAL A 404 27.36 3.01 -16.91
CA VAL A 404 26.56 3.72 -15.88
C VAL A 404 26.91 3.16 -14.51
N PRO A 405 27.73 3.84 -13.69
CA PRO A 405 27.87 3.45 -12.31
C PRO A 405 26.60 3.84 -11.55
N TYR A 406 26.06 2.91 -10.79
CA TYR A 406 25.03 3.23 -9.79
C TYR A 406 25.69 3.93 -8.60
N ALA A 407 25.29 5.18 -8.36
CA ALA A 407 25.66 5.86 -7.12
C ALA A 407 24.83 5.28 -5.97
N VAL A 408 25.48 4.56 -5.06
CA VAL A 408 24.83 3.88 -3.93
C VAL A 408 24.90 4.76 -2.69
N GLY A 409 23.76 5.05 -2.07
CA GLY A 409 23.60 5.89 -0.88
C GLY A 409 24.03 5.22 0.42
N ALA A 410 23.71 5.85 1.55
CA ALA A 410 23.95 5.32 2.88
C ALA A 410 23.10 4.07 3.16
N GLN A 411 23.62 3.17 4.00
CA GLN A 411 22.84 2.01 4.44
C GLN A 411 21.85 2.36 5.55
N VAL A 412 20.74 1.65 5.58
CA VAL A 412 19.85 1.58 6.74
C VAL A 412 19.79 0.15 7.27
N VAL A 413 19.65 0.02 8.58
CA VAL A 413 19.51 -1.26 9.26
C VAL A 413 18.05 -1.42 9.62
N ALA A 414 17.41 -2.46 9.10
CA ALA A 414 15.98 -2.70 9.32
C ALA A 414 15.69 -3.33 10.69
N ASP A 415 16.60 -4.16 11.21
CA ASP A 415 16.46 -4.77 12.52
C ASP A 415 17.82 -4.83 13.22
N THR A 416 17.80 -4.68 14.54
CA THR A 416 18.99 -4.77 15.39
C THR A 416 19.27 -6.16 15.91
N GLY A 417 18.28 -7.08 15.80
CA GLY A 417 18.40 -8.48 16.21
C GLY A 417 18.88 -9.42 15.10
N ASN A 418 18.97 -10.71 15.39
CA ASN A 418 19.23 -11.73 14.37
C ASN A 418 18.04 -11.85 13.42
N ALA A 419 18.30 -11.79 12.14
CA ALA A 419 17.31 -12.01 11.10
C ALA A 419 17.68 -13.25 10.27
N ASN A 420 16.66 -13.94 9.79
CA ASN A 420 16.77 -14.97 8.78
C ASN A 420 16.07 -14.51 7.51
N SER A 421 15.98 -15.29 6.50
CA SER A 421 15.27 -15.07 5.25
C SER A 421 14.83 -13.62 4.98
N VAL A 422 15.27 -13.03 3.91
CA VAL A 422 14.95 -11.64 3.55
C VAL A 422 14.45 -11.58 2.11
N ASP A 423 13.41 -10.79 1.87
CA ASP A 423 12.97 -10.47 0.52
C ASP A 423 12.36 -9.06 0.47
N ILE A 424 12.21 -8.51 -0.74
CA ILE A 424 11.77 -7.15 -1.00
C ILE A 424 10.89 -7.08 -2.24
N VAL A 425 9.84 -6.25 -2.18
CA VAL A 425 8.96 -5.97 -3.32
C VAL A 425 8.59 -4.48 -3.33
N TYR A 426 8.39 -3.93 -4.50
CA TYR A 426 7.90 -2.55 -4.65
C TYR A 426 6.37 -2.51 -4.64
N ASN A 427 5.81 -1.65 -3.79
CA ASN A 427 4.39 -1.31 -3.77
C ASN A 427 4.20 -0.02 -4.57
N SER A 428 3.74 -0.14 -5.83
CA SER A 428 3.62 0.99 -6.74
C SER A 428 2.53 1.98 -6.34
N VAL A 429 1.46 1.55 -5.67
CA VAL A 429 0.39 2.43 -5.19
C VAL A 429 0.85 3.28 -4.01
N ALA A 430 1.52 2.68 -3.03
CA ALA A 430 2.08 3.42 -1.90
C ALA A 430 3.40 4.14 -2.25
N GLY A 431 4.05 3.76 -3.34
CA GLY A 431 5.34 4.31 -3.75
C GLY A 431 6.46 4.01 -2.76
N VAL A 432 6.51 2.79 -2.25
CA VAL A 432 7.50 2.33 -1.28
C VAL A 432 7.94 0.90 -1.55
N SER A 433 9.12 0.56 -1.12
CA SER A 433 9.63 -0.80 -1.14
C SER A 433 9.35 -1.49 0.19
N VAL A 434 8.67 -2.64 0.17
CA VAL A 434 8.30 -3.42 1.36
C VAL A 434 9.26 -4.58 1.52
N ILE A 435 9.84 -4.71 2.71
CA ILE A 435 10.70 -5.83 3.09
C ILE A 435 9.97 -6.78 4.03
N ALA A 436 10.26 -8.07 3.91
CA ALA A 436 9.90 -9.05 4.93
C ALA A 436 11.10 -9.92 5.28
N TYR A 437 11.18 -10.29 6.55
CA TYR A 437 12.24 -11.13 7.09
C TYR A 437 11.75 -11.88 8.34
N THR A 438 12.42 -12.97 8.68
CA THR A 438 12.17 -13.66 9.95
C THR A 438 13.13 -13.11 10.99
N GLY A 439 12.63 -12.57 12.10
CA GLY A 439 13.42 -11.96 13.16
C GLY A 439 13.57 -12.89 14.36
N GLY A 440 14.75 -12.91 15.00
CA GLY A 440 15.12 -13.94 15.93
C GLY A 440 15.38 -13.58 17.38
N ASP A 441 15.85 -12.37 17.73
CA ASP A 441 16.38 -12.10 19.09
C ASP A 441 15.41 -11.41 20.05
N THR A 442 14.30 -10.89 19.56
CA THR A 442 13.30 -10.24 20.42
C THR A 442 12.12 -11.18 20.64
N SER A 443 11.75 -11.41 21.89
CA SER A 443 10.58 -12.25 22.22
C SER A 443 9.27 -11.63 21.67
N PRO A 444 8.43 -12.42 20.98
CA PRO A 444 8.65 -13.81 20.63
C PRO A 444 9.65 -13.97 19.47
N ALA A 445 10.59 -14.90 19.64
CA ALA A 445 11.59 -15.24 18.62
C ALA A 445 10.93 -15.83 17.37
N ASP A 446 11.60 -15.72 16.22
CA ASP A 446 11.22 -16.34 14.94
C ASP A 446 9.90 -15.84 14.32
N LEU A 447 9.43 -14.66 14.71
CA LEU A 447 8.30 -14.04 14.03
C LEU A 447 8.71 -13.45 12.68
N MET A 448 7.84 -13.61 11.69
CA MET A 448 7.95 -12.83 10.48
C MET A 448 7.73 -11.34 10.78
N ARG A 449 8.57 -10.50 10.20
CA ARG A 449 8.56 -9.05 10.35
C ARG A 449 8.50 -8.38 9.00
N THR A 450 7.91 -7.21 8.97
CA THR A 450 7.82 -6.37 7.76
C THR A 450 8.06 -4.92 8.09
N ALA A 451 8.61 -4.19 7.14
CA ALA A 451 8.77 -2.75 7.17
C ALA A 451 8.73 -2.18 5.76
N ALA A 452 8.44 -0.90 5.63
CA ALA A 452 8.50 -0.18 4.37
C ALA A 452 9.76 0.70 4.32
N LEU A 453 10.38 0.73 3.16
CA LEU A 453 11.52 1.58 2.82
C LEU A 453 11.03 2.67 1.86
N THR A 454 11.35 3.91 2.15
CA THR A 454 11.10 5.05 1.27
C THR A 454 12.42 5.58 0.74
N VAL A 455 12.53 5.69 -0.57
CA VAL A 455 13.70 6.28 -1.23
C VAL A 455 13.51 7.79 -1.32
N GLY A 456 14.42 8.52 -0.71
CA GLY A 456 14.46 9.98 -0.75
C GLY A 456 15.48 10.52 -1.77
N VAL A 457 15.69 11.83 -1.70
CA VAL A 457 16.70 12.51 -2.53
C VAL A 457 18.10 11.95 -2.26
N ASN A 458 18.96 11.97 -3.30
CA ASN A 458 20.36 11.49 -3.21
C ASN A 458 20.51 10.06 -2.70
N THR A 459 19.56 9.17 -3.06
CA THR A 459 19.59 7.75 -2.65
C THR A 459 19.55 7.53 -1.12
N SER A 460 19.06 8.50 -0.36
CA SER A 460 18.77 8.29 1.06
C SER A 460 17.63 7.29 1.22
N LEU A 461 17.69 6.46 2.24
CA LEU A 461 16.61 5.56 2.64
C LEU A 461 16.10 5.95 4.01
N SER A 462 14.78 5.93 4.18
CA SER A 462 14.12 5.88 5.48
C SER A 462 13.37 4.58 5.62
N ILE A 463 13.25 4.11 6.86
CA ILE A 463 12.52 2.88 7.18
C ILE A 463 11.38 3.19 8.13
N SER A 464 10.21 2.62 7.87
CA SER A 464 9.08 2.68 8.80
C SER A 464 9.36 1.87 10.07
N SER A 465 8.49 1.99 11.07
CA SER A 465 8.52 1.08 12.21
C SER A 465 8.37 -0.37 11.74
N VAL A 466 9.23 -1.24 12.26
CA VAL A 466 9.16 -2.68 12.00
C VAL A 466 7.93 -3.26 12.71
N GLN A 467 7.14 -4.02 11.98
CA GLN A 467 5.95 -4.68 12.51
C GLN A 467 6.13 -6.19 12.49
N ALA A 468 5.84 -6.82 13.62
CA ALA A 468 5.76 -8.27 13.70
C ALA A 468 4.41 -8.74 13.14
N ILE A 469 4.45 -9.76 12.30
CA ILE A 469 3.27 -10.51 11.89
C ILE A 469 2.97 -11.47 13.04
N THR A 470 2.01 -11.09 13.88
CA THR A 470 1.70 -11.80 15.12
C THR A 470 1.17 -13.19 14.84
N ASN A 471 1.50 -14.14 15.74
CA ASN A 471 1.08 -15.55 15.81
C ASN A 471 1.77 -16.51 14.83
N TYR A 472 2.81 -16.10 14.13
CA TYR A 472 3.54 -16.97 13.23
C TYR A 472 4.99 -17.10 13.64
N LYS A 473 5.35 -18.28 14.11
CA LYS A 473 6.75 -18.72 14.09
C LYS A 473 7.05 -19.22 12.69
N SER A 474 7.94 -18.55 12.00
CA SER A 474 8.52 -19.02 10.76
C SER A 474 9.68 -19.96 11.08
N ASP A 475 9.82 -21.03 10.32
CA ASP A 475 11.01 -21.88 10.40
C ASP A 475 12.27 -21.02 10.14
N ASN A 476 13.28 -21.15 10.99
CA ASN A 476 14.56 -20.45 10.90
C ASN A 476 15.27 -20.61 9.55
N HIS A 477 14.85 -21.56 8.73
CA HIS A 477 15.42 -21.85 7.42
C HIS A 477 14.45 -21.52 6.26
N ALA A 478 13.23 -21.03 6.55
CA ALA A 478 12.26 -20.73 5.53
C ALA A 478 12.66 -19.48 4.73
N ASN A 479 12.54 -19.54 3.42
CA ASN A 479 12.62 -18.38 2.57
C ASN A 479 11.28 -17.67 2.55
N ASN A 480 11.25 -16.41 2.92
CA ASN A 480 10.09 -15.55 2.68
C ASN A 480 10.13 -15.12 1.21
N VAL A 481 9.00 -15.17 0.55
CA VAL A 481 8.85 -14.67 -0.81
C VAL A 481 7.72 -13.66 -0.83
N LEU A 482 8.00 -12.53 -1.45
CA LEU A 482 7.07 -11.42 -1.56
C LEU A 482 6.57 -11.28 -2.99
N GLY A 483 5.29 -10.94 -3.10
CA GLY A 483 4.67 -10.49 -4.34
C GLY A 483 3.77 -9.30 -4.05
N TYR A 484 3.71 -8.33 -4.96
CA TYR A 484 2.82 -7.19 -4.83
C TYR A 484 1.72 -7.25 -5.87
N ASN A 485 0.47 -7.13 -5.44
CA ASN A 485 -0.69 -7.06 -6.32
C ASN A 485 -1.26 -5.64 -6.32
N ALA A 486 -1.03 -4.89 -7.40
CA ALA A 486 -1.47 -3.52 -7.54
C ALA A 486 -2.99 -3.37 -7.63
N ALA A 487 -3.70 -4.38 -8.16
CA ALA A 487 -5.16 -4.32 -8.31
C ALA A 487 -5.90 -4.24 -6.95
N ILE A 488 -5.28 -4.77 -5.91
CA ILE A 488 -5.83 -4.77 -4.54
C ILE A 488 -4.96 -4.01 -3.55
N ASN A 489 -3.87 -3.40 -4.02
CA ASN A 489 -2.85 -2.74 -3.20
C ASN A 489 -2.40 -3.62 -2.00
N ARG A 490 -1.94 -4.83 -2.29
CA ARG A 490 -1.49 -5.79 -1.26
C ARG A 490 -0.13 -6.36 -1.58
N VAL A 491 0.70 -6.40 -0.55
CA VAL A 491 1.90 -7.23 -0.53
C VAL A 491 1.52 -8.60 0.03
N LEU A 492 1.79 -9.62 -0.73
CA LEU A 492 1.57 -11.01 -0.35
C LEU A 492 2.89 -11.60 0.12
N ILE A 493 2.87 -12.28 1.25
CA ILE A 493 4.06 -12.91 1.82
C ILE A 493 3.78 -14.39 2.00
N THR A 494 4.62 -15.23 1.39
CA THR A 494 4.61 -16.65 1.65
C THR A 494 5.75 -17.02 2.60
N THR A 495 5.47 -17.87 3.56
CA THR A 495 6.48 -18.39 4.49
C THR A 495 6.11 -19.80 4.92
N LYS A 496 7.10 -20.55 5.35
CA LYS A 496 6.90 -21.84 6.03
C LYS A 496 6.63 -21.59 7.51
N ARG A 497 5.55 -22.16 8.01
CA ARG A 497 5.24 -22.16 9.44
C ARG A 497 6.03 -23.23 10.17
N ASP A 498 6.60 -22.88 11.31
CA ASP A 498 7.20 -23.85 12.21
C ASP A 498 6.09 -24.66 12.91
N GLY A 499 6.19 -25.98 12.87
CA GLY A 499 5.20 -26.87 13.49
C GLY A 499 5.19 -26.69 15.01
N GLU A 500 4.02 -26.59 15.62
CA GLU A 500 3.83 -26.64 17.06
C GLU A 500 4.21 -28.05 17.57
N GLY A 501 5.45 -28.20 17.99
CA GLY A 501 5.91 -29.47 18.60
C GLY A 501 7.27 -29.94 18.16
N GLY A 502 8.30 -29.32 18.60
CA GLY A 502 9.68 -29.73 18.87
C GLY A 502 10.30 -30.95 18.17
N GLY A 503 9.88 -31.31 17.01
CA GLY A 503 10.49 -32.39 16.24
C GLY A 503 10.15 -32.23 14.78
N GLY A 504 11.14 -31.95 13.95
CA GLY A 504 11.25 -32.00 12.48
C GLY A 504 10.03 -32.26 11.61
N GLY A 505 8.88 -31.81 11.98
CA GLY A 505 7.60 -31.98 11.30
C GLY A 505 7.29 -30.78 10.42
N GLY A 506 6.89 -31.02 9.18
CA GLY A 506 6.57 -30.03 8.21
C GLY A 506 5.56 -28.99 8.70
N GLY A 507 5.91 -27.73 8.56
CA GLY A 507 4.98 -26.64 8.77
C GLY A 507 4.11 -26.40 7.53
N ASP A 508 2.89 -25.91 7.73
CA ASP A 508 2.05 -25.45 6.64
C ASP A 508 2.55 -24.10 6.11
N ALA A 509 2.65 -23.95 4.81
CA ALA A 509 2.94 -22.65 4.22
C ALA A 509 1.72 -21.73 4.34
N THR A 510 1.94 -20.49 4.66
CA THR A 510 0.88 -19.52 4.90
C THR A 510 1.15 -18.26 4.10
N ILE A 511 0.07 -17.70 3.57
CA ILE A 511 0.10 -16.37 2.97
C ILE A 511 -0.46 -15.37 3.97
N VAL A 512 0.22 -14.25 4.08
CA VAL A 512 -0.22 -13.09 4.83
C VAL A 512 -0.34 -11.93 3.88
N GLY A 513 -1.53 -11.39 3.73
CA GLY A 513 -1.73 -10.12 3.04
C GLY A 513 -1.20 -8.99 3.92
N VAL A 514 -0.23 -8.25 3.43
CA VAL A 514 0.30 -7.06 4.10
C VAL A 514 -0.07 -5.84 3.28
N ARG A 515 -0.66 -4.88 3.94
CA ARG A 515 -0.95 -3.58 3.38
C ARG A 515 -0.07 -2.54 4.05
N VAL A 516 0.51 -1.67 3.25
CA VAL A 516 1.27 -0.53 3.77
C VAL A 516 0.38 0.71 3.74
N SER A 517 -0.03 1.17 4.90
CA SER A 517 -0.81 2.39 5.06
C SER A 517 -0.46 3.05 6.40
N ASN A 518 -0.42 4.38 6.41
CA ASN A 518 -0.31 5.16 7.63
C ASN A 518 -1.60 5.87 8.01
N ALA A 519 -2.57 5.88 7.12
CA ALA A 519 -3.87 6.44 7.38
C ALA A 519 -4.77 5.40 8.02
N THR A 520 -5.47 5.80 9.06
CA THR A 520 -6.54 5.02 9.69
C THR A 520 -7.81 5.88 9.70
N PRO A 521 -9.02 5.30 9.77
CA PRO A 521 -10.24 6.08 9.91
C PRO A 521 -10.19 7.08 11.07
N GLY A 522 -9.47 6.73 12.14
CA GLY A 522 -9.34 7.59 13.32
C GLY A 522 -8.31 8.73 13.20
N THR A 523 -7.42 8.68 12.22
CA THR A 523 -6.40 9.72 12.00
C THR A 523 -6.70 10.62 10.82
N PHE A 524 -7.55 10.22 9.90
CA PHE A 524 -7.96 11.05 8.77
C PHE A 524 -8.79 12.24 9.25
N LEU A 525 -8.34 13.45 8.97
CA LEU A 525 -9.02 14.68 9.40
C LEU A 525 -9.86 15.31 8.29
N GLY A 526 -9.40 15.23 7.04
CA GLY A 526 -10.02 15.88 5.91
C GLY A 526 -9.02 16.21 4.81
N PHE A 527 -9.24 17.32 4.11
CA PHE A 527 -8.36 17.76 3.03
C PHE A 527 -7.84 19.17 3.33
N SER A 528 -6.59 19.42 2.97
CA SER A 528 -6.01 20.77 3.05
C SER A 528 -6.78 21.74 2.16
N GLU A 529 -7.08 22.93 2.66
CA GLU A 529 -7.73 23.99 1.87
C GLU A 529 -6.76 24.60 0.87
N ASP A 530 -5.55 24.90 1.34
CA ASP A 530 -4.47 25.50 0.58
C ASP A 530 -3.17 24.69 0.73
N ALA A 531 -2.12 25.17 0.06
CA ALA A 531 -0.77 24.68 0.27
C ALA A 531 -0.15 25.36 1.50
N TYR A 532 0.53 24.58 2.34
CA TYR A 532 1.15 25.04 3.58
C TYR A 532 2.59 24.57 3.68
N THR A 533 3.41 25.34 4.39
CA THR A 533 4.77 24.95 4.76
C THR A 533 4.84 24.48 6.20
N ASP A 534 5.94 23.82 6.55
CA ASP A 534 6.19 23.34 7.91
C ASP A 534 6.03 24.45 8.96
N GLY A 535 5.38 24.12 10.06
CA GLY A 535 5.12 25.04 11.17
C GLY A 535 3.92 25.99 11.02
N GLN A 536 3.27 26.05 9.85
CA GLN A 536 2.06 26.85 9.66
C GLN A 536 0.83 26.19 10.28
N THR A 537 -0.22 26.97 10.49
CA THR A 537 -1.56 26.47 10.85
C THR A 537 -2.36 26.20 9.60
N ALA A 538 -2.89 24.99 9.45
CA ALA A 538 -3.68 24.61 8.29
C ALA A 538 -5.17 24.87 8.47
N SER A 539 -5.83 25.32 7.41
CA SER A 539 -7.28 25.19 7.25
C SER A 539 -7.63 23.88 6.56
N VAL A 540 -8.54 23.15 7.14
CA VAL A 540 -8.90 21.79 6.73
C VAL A 540 -10.35 21.74 6.29
N LYS A 541 -10.61 21.26 5.09
CA LYS A 541 -11.95 20.90 4.63
C LYS A 541 -12.36 19.56 5.21
N ILE A 542 -13.48 19.56 5.90
CA ILE A 542 -14.00 18.39 6.64
C ILE A 542 -15.28 17.86 6.00
N ILE A 543 -15.89 16.85 6.60
CA ILE A 543 -17.14 16.23 6.15
C ILE A 543 -18.21 17.27 5.81
N GLY A 544 -18.87 17.09 4.67
CA GLY A 544 -19.90 17.97 4.13
C GLY A 544 -19.39 19.08 3.22
N GLN A 545 -18.09 19.32 3.15
CA GLN A 545 -17.48 20.28 2.24
C GLN A 545 -17.10 19.67 0.90
N GLN A 546 -16.86 20.52 -0.06
CA GLN A 546 -16.39 20.13 -1.39
C GLN A 546 -14.92 20.49 -1.57
N ILE A 547 -14.17 19.55 -2.15
CA ILE A 547 -12.84 19.81 -2.69
C ILE A 547 -12.90 19.81 -4.21
N GLN A 548 -12.00 20.55 -4.82
CA GLN A 548 -11.79 20.61 -6.27
C GLN A 548 -10.33 20.25 -6.59
N GLY A 549 -10.00 20.17 -7.87
CA GLY A 549 -8.61 19.91 -8.29
C GLY A 549 -8.20 18.45 -8.21
N GLN A 550 -9.14 17.54 -8.04
CA GLN A 550 -8.90 16.11 -8.25
C GLN A 550 -8.90 15.80 -9.75
N THR A 551 -8.47 14.61 -10.14
CA THR A 551 -8.46 14.17 -11.54
C THR A 551 -9.20 12.84 -11.69
N ASP A 552 -9.79 12.63 -12.86
CA ASP A 552 -10.35 11.36 -13.30
C ASP A 552 -11.46 10.76 -12.40
N LEU A 553 -12.20 11.63 -11.71
CA LEU A 553 -13.31 11.17 -10.89
C LEU A 553 -14.52 10.84 -11.78
N VAL A 554 -15.19 9.73 -11.45
CA VAL A 554 -16.48 9.33 -12.05
C VAL A 554 -17.61 9.81 -11.15
N ILE A 555 -18.46 10.68 -11.67
CA ILE A 555 -19.57 11.29 -10.92
C ILE A 555 -20.49 10.22 -10.31
N GLY A 556 -20.81 10.40 -9.04
CA GLY A 556 -21.67 9.48 -8.27
C GLY A 556 -20.92 8.33 -7.60
N ASN A 557 -19.67 8.06 -7.99
CA ASN A 557 -18.86 7.04 -7.35
C ASN A 557 -18.35 7.50 -5.99
N LYS A 558 -18.30 6.54 -5.06
CA LYS A 558 -17.61 6.68 -3.78
C LYS A 558 -16.11 6.53 -4.01
N TYR A 559 -15.33 7.36 -3.34
CA TYR A 559 -13.87 7.31 -3.33
C TYR A 559 -13.33 7.09 -1.93
N TYR A 560 -12.25 6.35 -1.86
CA TYR A 560 -11.52 6.03 -0.63
C TYR A 560 -10.13 6.65 -0.69
N ILE A 561 -9.61 7.04 0.48
CA ILE A 561 -8.22 7.45 0.64
C ILE A 561 -7.34 6.21 0.55
N GLN A 562 -6.36 6.24 -0.30
CA GLN A 562 -5.36 5.17 -0.42
C GLN A 562 -4.18 5.41 0.52
N GLY A 563 -3.39 4.37 0.76
CA GLY A 563 -2.21 4.44 1.63
C GLY A 563 -1.14 5.46 1.21
N ASP A 564 -1.18 5.95 -0.02
CA ASP A 564 -0.30 7.02 -0.54
C ASP A 564 -0.95 8.40 -0.52
N GLY A 565 -2.19 8.50 -0.02
CA GLY A 565 -2.97 9.73 -0.05
C GLY A 565 -3.68 10.01 -1.38
N SER A 566 -3.63 9.12 -2.35
CA SER A 566 -4.44 9.23 -3.57
C SER A 566 -5.89 8.81 -3.33
N LEU A 567 -6.76 9.10 -4.30
CA LEU A 567 -8.17 8.70 -4.29
C LEU A 567 -8.40 7.53 -5.24
N SER A 568 -9.15 6.53 -4.79
CA SER A 568 -9.55 5.39 -5.61
C SER A 568 -11.02 5.02 -5.37
N PRO A 569 -11.77 4.60 -6.41
CA PRO A 569 -13.12 4.07 -6.21
C PRO A 569 -13.12 2.70 -5.52
N VAL A 570 -11.96 2.06 -5.44
CA VAL A 570 -11.77 0.77 -4.76
C VAL A 570 -11.17 1.03 -3.39
N ASP A 571 -11.81 0.50 -2.35
CA ASP A 571 -11.25 0.52 -0.99
C ASP A 571 -10.00 -0.36 -0.96
N ASP A 572 -8.88 0.24 -0.56
CA ASP A 572 -7.64 -0.50 -0.34
C ASP A 572 -7.65 -1.29 0.97
N GLY A 573 -8.81 -1.30 1.71
CA GLY A 573 -9.14 -2.09 2.89
C GLY A 573 -8.96 -1.33 4.22
N ASP A 574 -8.61 -0.02 4.20
CA ASP A 574 -8.63 0.81 5.42
C ASP A 574 -10.03 1.34 5.73
N GLY A 575 -10.94 1.26 4.77
CA GLY A 575 -12.29 1.76 4.92
C GLY A 575 -12.37 3.29 5.04
N ILE A 576 -11.30 4.02 4.72
CA ILE A 576 -11.27 5.48 4.87
C ILE A 576 -12.02 6.11 3.70
N ILE A 577 -13.24 6.50 3.93
CA ILE A 577 -14.07 7.14 2.92
C ILE A 577 -13.60 8.58 2.73
N ALA A 578 -13.18 8.92 1.51
CA ALA A 578 -12.88 10.30 1.12
C ALA A 578 -14.15 11.09 0.83
N GLY A 579 -15.07 10.51 0.04
CA GLY A 579 -16.29 11.18 -0.35
C GLY A 579 -16.96 10.57 -1.58
N ILE A 580 -17.88 11.36 -2.16
CA ILE A 580 -18.58 11.02 -3.40
C ILE A 580 -18.22 12.05 -4.46
N ALA A 581 -17.86 11.60 -5.65
CA ALA A 581 -17.57 12.48 -6.78
C ALA A 581 -18.83 13.22 -7.26
N ILE A 582 -18.76 14.55 -7.31
CA ILE A 582 -19.82 15.44 -7.78
C ILE A 582 -19.50 16.04 -9.14
N SER A 583 -18.26 15.95 -9.57
CA SER A 583 -17.77 16.30 -10.91
C SER A 583 -16.54 15.47 -11.23
N ALA A 584 -16.00 15.56 -12.44
CA ALA A 584 -14.75 14.90 -12.81
C ALA A 584 -13.53 15.37 -12.00
N THR A 585 -13.65 16.51 -11.33
CA THR A 585 -12.57 17.12 -10.53
C THR A 585 -12.98 17.48 -9.11
N GLY A 586 -14.24 17.25 -8.74
CA GLY A 586 -14.81 17.66 -7.46
C GLY A 586 -15.35 16.48 -6.64
N LEU A 587 -15.06 16.49 -5.35
CA LEU A 587 -15.50 15.50 -4.39
C LEU A 587 -16.26 16.17 -3.24
N LEU A 588 -17.41 15.63 -2.86
CA LEU A 588 -18.11 15.95 -1.61
C LEU A 588 -17.58 15.04 -0.51
N ILE A 589 -16.91 15.62 0.48
CA ILE A 589 -16.28 14.87 1.56
C ILE A 589 -17.34 14.14 2.40
N LYS A 590 -17.15 12.85 2.60
CA LYS A 590 -17.97 11.97 3.45
C LYS A 590 -17.03 11.24 4.42
N GLY A 591 -17.49 10.98 5.62
CA GLY A 591 -16.77 10.19 6.62
C GLY A 591 -17.40 8.83 6.82
#